data_28648f8899266b5447ac35789f7efd26
#
_entry.id   28648f8899266b5447ac35789f7efd26
#
_cell.length_a   1.000
_cell.length_b   1.000
_cell.length_c   1.000
_cell.angle_alpha   90.00
_cell.angle_beta   90.00
_cell.angle_gamma   90.00
#
_symmetry.space_group_name_H-M   'P 1'
#
loop_
_entity.id
_entity.type
_entity.pdbx_description
1 polymer ?
#
loop_
_entity_poly.entity_id
_entity_poly.type
_entity_poly.pdbx_seq_one_letter_code
_entity_poly.pdbx_strand_id
1 'polypeptide(L)'
;MAKMIFVNLPVGDLVRSTAFYQAVGGEKNPQFSDDTASCMVFSDTIHVMLMTHDKYRQFTSKKIADAKNTSQVLLSLSVDSRGAVDETVDKAQAAGGAPDPSPVDEYDFMYGRSFEDPDGHLWGVMWLDMAAAQSATAQAS
;
A
#
# COMPACT_ATOMS: atom_id res chain seq x y z
N MET A 1 1.22 -22.39 -10.57
CA MET A 1 0.62 -21.47 -9.59
C MET A 1 1.23 -20.09 -9.71
N ALA A 2 0.41 -19.06 -9.63
CA ALA A 2 0.90 -17.69 -9.56
C ALA A 2 1.70 -17.47 -8.27
N LYS A 3 2.78 -16.70 -8.37
CA LYS A 3 3.52 -16.30 -7.18
C LYS A 3 2.70 -15.31 -6.36
N MET A 4 2.85 -15.37 -5.04
CA MET A 4 2.23 -14.46 -4.11
C MET A 4 3.30 -13.54 -3.52
N ILE A 5 2.95 -12.30 -3.25
CA ILE A 5 3.81 -11.41 -2.50
C ILE A 5 3.21 -11.14 -1.13
N PHE A 6 4.07 -11.17 -0.10
CA PHE A 6 3.72 -10.81 1.27
C PHE A 6 4.62 -9.64 1.68
N VAL A 7 4.05 -8.46 1.73
CA VAL A 7 4.77 -7.25 2.16
C VAL A 7 4.61 -7.15 3.67
N ASN A 8 5.71 -7.24 4.41
CA ASN A 8 5.69 -7.20 5.87
C ASN A 8 6.06 -5.79 6.34
N LEU A 9 5.18 -5.16 7.09
CA LEU A 9 5.36 -3.79 7.57
C LEU A 9 5.30 -3.73 9.09
N PRO A 10 6.28 -3.07 9.75
CA PRO A 10 6.20 -2.80 11.18
C PRO A 10 5.23 -1.65 11.45
N VAL A 11 4.37 -1.82 12.44
CA VAL A 11 3.38 -0.80 12.81
C VAL A 11 3.39 -0.56 14.31
N GLY A 12 3.16 0.68 14.71
CA GLY A 12 3.16 1.08 16.12
C GLY A 12 1.89 0.70 16.86
N ASP A 13 0.76 0.62 16.16
CA ASP A 13 -0.55 0.28 16.72
C ASP A 13 -1.27 -0.65 15.75
N LEU A 14 -1.29 -1.94 16.06
CA LEU A 14 -1.83 -2.94 15.14
C LEU A 14 -3.33 -2.78 14.90
N VAL A 15 -4.10 -2.41 15.91
CA VAL A 15 -5.56 -2.20 15.79
C VAL A 15 -5.84 -1.03 14.83
N ARG A 16 -5.14 0.09 15.04
CA ARG A 16 -5.26 1.27 14.17
C ARG A 16 -4.87 0.95 12.74
N SER A 17 -3.74 0.29 12.55
CA SER A 17 -3.24 -0.04 11.21
C SER A 17 -4.13 -1.04 10.49
N THR A 18 -4.67 -2.03 11.20
CA THR A 18 -5.63 -2.98 10.62
C THR A 18 -6.87 -2.23 10.09
N ALA A 19 -7.43 -1.33 10.88
CA ALA A 19 -8.58 -0.52 10.46
C ALA A 19 -8.24 0.37 9.25
N PHE A 20 -7.04 0.95 9.25
CA PHE A 20 -6.57 1.77 8.12
C PHE A 20 -6.52 0.95 6.83
N TYR A 21 -5.88 -0.22 6.85
CA TYR A 21 -5.74 -1.04 5.65
C TYR A 21 -7.06 -1.65 5.20
N GLN A 22 -8.00 -1.88 6.12
CA GLN A 22 -9.37 -2.25 5.74
C GLN A 22 -10.05 -1.10 4.97
N ALA A 23 -9.85 0.13 5.40
CA ALA A 23 -10.43 1.30 4.74
C ALA A 23 -9.92 1.48 3.31
N VAL A 24 -8.66 1.15 3.03
CA VAL A 24 -8.05 1.33 1.70
C VAL A 24 -8.15 0.09 0.82
N GLY A 25 -8.95 -0.90 1.20
CA GLY A 25 -9.29 -2.02 0.33
C GLY A 25 -8.74 -3.38 0.75
N GLY A 26 -8.00 -3.47 1.85
CA GLY A 26 -7.53 -4.74 2.37
C GLY A 26 -8.60 -5.47 3.14
N GLU A 27 -8.64 -6.79 3.01
CA GLU A 27 -9.54 -7.63 3.78
C GLU A 27 -8.72 -8.47 4.76
N LYS A 28 -9.03 -8.37 6.05
CA LYS A 28 -8.31 -9.12 7.08
C LYS A 28 -8.60 -10.60 6.95
N ASN A 29 -7.55 -11.42 6.89
CA ASN A 29 -7.66 -12.87 6.96
C ASN A 29 -7.44 -13.32 8.41
N PRO A 30 -8.52 -13.69 9.15
CA PRO A 30 -8.38 -14.06 10.56
C PRO A 30 -7.56 -15.32 10.79
N GLN A 31 -7.52 -16.22 9.80
CA GLN A 31 -6.75 -17.46 9.92
C GLN A 31 -5.24 -17.19 10.09
N PHE A 32 -4.74 -16.11 9.48
CA PHE A 32 -3.32 -15.74 9.54
C PHE A 32 -3.11 -14.45 10.32
N SER A 33 -4.00 -14.14 11.25
CA SER A 33 -3.94 -12.92 12.07
C SER A 33 -4.08 -13.29 13.54
N ASP A 34 -3.39 -12.52 14.39
CA ASP A 34 -3.47 -12.63 15.86
C ASP A 34 -3.20 -11.24 16.48
N ASP A 35 -2.89 -11.17 17.79
CA ASP A 35 -2.59 -9.90 18.46
C ASP A 35 -1.24 -9.29 18.08
N THR A 36 -0.41 -10.00 17.33
CA THR A 36 0.92 -9.51 16.92
C THR A 36 1.01 -9.21 15.44
N ALA A 37 0.08 -9.73 14.62
CA ALA A 37 0.12 -9.55 13.18
C ALA A 37 -1.28 -9.62 12.58
N SER A 38 -1.52 -8.80 11.55
CA SER A 38 -2.73 -8.83 10.73
C SER A 38 -2.36 -9.10 9.28
N CYS A 39 -2.96 -10.14 8.69
CA CYS A 39 -2.81 -10.42 7.27
C CYS A 39 -3.91 -9.68 6.49
N MET A 40 -3.53 -8.69 5.70
CA MET A 40 -4.44 -7.91 4.87
C MET A 40 -4.34 -8.40 3.43
N VAL A 41 -5.45 -8.85 2.88
CA VAL A 41 -5.54 -9.44 1.54
C VAL A 41 -6.07 -8.38 0.58
N PHE A 42 -5.28 -7.99 -0.42
CA PHE A 42 -5.71 -7.06 -1.48
C PHE A 42 -6.15 -7.80 -2.74
N SER A 43 -5.58 -8.96 -2.99
CA SER A 43 -5.96 -9.86 -4.08
C SER A 43 -5.47 -11.26 -3.75
N ASP A 44 -5.74 -12.22 -4.62
CA ASP A 44 -5.25 -13.59 -4.44
C ASP A 44 -3.72 -13.68 -4.34
N THR A 45 -3.01 -12.71 -4.91
CA THR A 45 -1.55 -12.73 -4.98
C THR A 45 -0.87 -11.64 -4.15
N ILE A 46 -1.61 -10.66 -3.64
CA ILE A 46 -1.05 -9.51 -2.94
C ILE A 46 -1.54 -9.47 -1.51
N HIS A 47 -0.59 -9.61 -0.58
CA HIS A 47 -0.85 -9.63 0.86
C HIS A 47 0.05 -8.64 1.57
N VAL A 48 -0.48 -7.98 2.59
CA VAL A 48 0.30 -7.09 3.46
C VAL A 48 0.18 -7.62 4.88
N MET A 49 1.31 -7.98 5.47
CA MET A 49 1.37 -8.42 6.86
C MET A 49 1.75 -7.24 7.73
N LEU A 50 0.81 -6.78 8.53
CA LEU A 50 1.06 -5.75 9.53
C LEU A 50 1.55 -6.43 10.79
N MET A 51 2.67 -5.99 11.32
CA MET A 51 3.28 -6.63 12.50
C MET A 51 3.59 -5.61 13.57
N THR A 52 3.36 -5.96 14.83
CA THR A 52 3.92 -5.19 15.94
C THR A 52 5.45 -5.14 15.79
N HIS A 53 6.09 -4.14 16.41
CA HIS A 53 7.55 -4.03 16.34
C HIS A 53 8.23 -5.27 16.95
N ASP A 54 7.72 -5.81 18.03
CA ASP A 54 8.28 -7.01 18.66
C ASP A 54 8.16 -8.23 17.74
N LYS A 55 7.05 -8.37 17.05
CA LYS A 55 6.86 -9.45 16.05
C LYS A 55 7.82 -9.28 14.88
N TYR A 56 7.93 -8.07 14.35
CA TYR A 56 8.82 -7.76 13.23
C TYR A 56 10.28 -8.09 13.56
N ARG A 57 10.71 -7.79 14.79
CA ARG A 57 12.08 -8.07 15.24
C ARG A 57 12.43 -9.55 15.29
N GLN A 58 11.45 -10.44 15.25
CA GLN A 58 11.71 -11.89 15.16
C GLN A 58 12.23 -12.30 13.76
N PHE A 59 12.03 -11.45 12.75
CA PHE A 59 12.41 -11.76 11.37
C PHE A 59 13.67 -11.04 10.91
N THR A 60 14.16 -10.06 11.65
CA THR A 60 15.37 -9.32 11.32
C THR A 60 16.03 -8.74 12.58
N SER A 61 17.36 -8.78 12.61
CA SER A 61 18.14 -8.12 13.65
C SER A 61 18.42 -6.65 13.33
N LYS A 62 18.06 -6.20 12.13
CA LYS A 62 18.27 -4.80 11.75
C LYS A 62 17.30 -3.90 12.51
N LYS A 63 17.76 -2.67 12.76
CA LYS A 63 16.93 -1.64 13.40
C LYS A 63 15.71 -1.34 12.50
N ILE A 64 14.53 -1.25 13.11
CA ILE A 64 13.32 -0.81 12.41
C ILE A 64 13.49 0.66 12.02
N ALA A 65 13.31 0.97 10.73
CA ALA A 65 13.43 2.32 10.23
C ALA A 65 12.26 3.20 10.69
N ASP A 66 12.52 4.49 10.89
CA ASP A 66 11.47 5.47 11.12
C ASP A 66 10.88 5.88 9.77
N ALA A 67 9.77 5.26 9.38
CA ALA A 67 9.18 5.44 8.07
C ALA A 67 8.64 6.86 7.84
N LYS A 68 8.40 7.64 8.90
CA LYS A 68 7.98 9.03 8.74
C LYS A 68 9.10 9.94 8.23
N ASN A 69 10.34 9.58 8.49
CA ASN A 69 11.52 10.40 8.17
C ASN A 69 12.48 9.73 7.20
N THR A 70 12.33 8.43 6.95
CA THR A 70 13.21 7.67 6.06
C THR A 70 12.40 6.85 5.07
N SER A 71 12.95 6.61 3.90
CA SER A 71 12.32 5.78 2.87
C SER A 71 13.29 4.72 2.39
N GLN A 72 12.87 3.45 2.45
CA GLN A 72 13.61 2.32 1.90
C GLN A 72 12.95 1.80 0.64
N VAL A 73 11.62 1.73 0.64
CA VAL A 73 10.86 1.24 -0.52
C VAL A 73 9.66 2.15 -0.76
N LEU A 74 9.22 2.20 -2.00
CA LEU A 74 7.94 2.78 -2.40
C LEU A 74 7.06 1.63 -2.87
N LEU A 75 5.88 1.51 -2.28
CA LEU A 75 4.91 0.48 -2.64
C LEU A 75 3.81 1.11 -3.47
N SER A 76 3.33 0.40 -4.48
CA SER A 76 2.25 0.91 -5.34
C SER A 76 1.25 -0.19 -5.64
N LEU A 77 -0.03 0.15 -5.60
CA LEU A 77 -1.14 -0.72 -5.97
C LEU A 77 -1.86 -0.14 -7.18
N SER A 78 -2.26 -1.01 -8.09
CA SER A 78 -3.13 -0.63 -9.20
C SER A 78 -4.59 -0.74 -8.78
N VAL A 79 -5.42 0.12 -9.35
CA VAL A 79 -6.88 0.12 -9.22
C VAL A 79 -7.52 0.27 -10.60
N ASP A 80 -8.83 0.05 -10.68
CA ASP A 80 -9.51 -0.16 -11.96
C ASP A 80 -9.92 1.12 -12.69
N SER A 81 -9.83 2.27 -12.04
CA SER A 81 -10.27 3.54 -12.64
C SER A 81 -9.62 4.75 -11.98
N ARG A 82 -9.67 5.90 -12.63
CA ARG A 82 -9.25 7.18 -12.04
C ARG A 82 -10.05 7.50 -10.79
N GLY A 83 -11.36 7.26 -10.82
CA GLY A 83 -12.22 7.46 -9.65
C GLY A 83 -11.84 6.59 -8.47
N ALA A 84 -11.41 5.36 -8.72
CA ALA A 84 -10.93 4.47 -7.67
C ALA A 84 -9.62 4.94 -7.04
N VAL A 85 -8.74 5.62 -7.80
CA VAL A 85 -7.54 6.26 -7.23
C VAL A 85 -7.95 7.33 -6.22
N ASP A 86 -8.83 8.25 -6.60
CA ASP A 86 -9.28 9.32 -5.71
C ASP A 86 -10.00 8.77 -4.48
N GLU A 87 -10.86 7.78 -4.67
CA GLU A 87 -11.60 7.15 -3.57
C GLU A 87 -10.65 6.50 -2.56
N THR A 88 -9.60 5.82 -3.03
CA THR A 88 -8.62 5.18 -2.16
C THR A 88 -7.87 6.21 -1.32
N VAL A 89 -7.41 7.30 -1.94
CA VAL A 89 -6.69 8.36 -1.20
C VAL A 89 -7.62 9.06 -0.20
N ASP A 90 -8.87 9.32 -0.57
CA ASP A 90 -9.86 9.92 0.34
C ASP A 90 -10.12 9.03 1.56
N LYS A 91 -10.26 7.72 1.34
CA LYS A 91 -10.43 6.75 2.42
C LYS A 91 -9.19 6.66 3.31
N ALA A 92 -7.99 6.73 2.72
CA ALA A 92 -6.75 6.76 3.48
C ALA A 92 -6.70 7.98 4.41
N GLN A 93 -7.03 9.14 3.90
CA GLN A 93 -7.07 10.38 4.69
C GLN A 93 -8.10 10.28 5.82
N ALA A 94 -9.29 9.78 5.53
CA ALA A 94 -10.34 9.62 6.54
C ALA A 94 -9.97 8.62 7.63
N ALA A 95 -9.13 7.64 7.32
CA ALA A 95 -8.69 6.60 8.26
C ALA A 95 -7.39 6.96 9.01
N GLY A 96 -6.90 8.18 8.88
CA GLY A 96 -5.74 8.67 9.64
C GLY A 96 -4.42 8.69 8.89
N GLY A 97 -4.43 8.44 7.58
CA GLY A 97 -3.27 8.60 6.73
C GLY A 97 -3.11 10.03 6.22
N ALA A 98 -2.00 10.29 5.52
CA ALA A 98 -1.73 11.58 4.90
C ALA A 98 -1.89 11.47 3.38
N PRO A 99 -2.69 12.37 2.74
CA PRO A 99 -2.85 12.31 1.29
C PRO A 99 -1.70 13.00 0.57
N ASP A 100 -1.38 12.51 -0.62
CA ASP A 100 -0.50 13.12 -1.59
C ASP A 100 0.89 13.55 -1.08
N PRO A 101 1.63 12.66 -0.37
CA PRO A 101 3.01 13.01 0.01
C PRO A 101 3.94 13.12 -1.20
N SER A 102 3.58 12.51 -2.32
CA SER A 102 4.31 12.59 -3.59
C SER A 102 3.51 13.37 -4.62
N PRO A 103 4.16 13.94 -5.67
CA PRO A 103 3.45 14.62 -6.74
C PRO A 103 2.44 13.70 -7.43
N VAL A 104 1.32 14.29 -7.88
CA VAL A 104 0.31 13.57 -8.66
C VAL A 104 0.83 13.33 -10.08
N ASP A 105 0.69 12.09 -10.56
CA ASP A 105 1.01 11.73 -11.94
C ASP A 105 -0.28 11.69 -12.76
N GLU A 106 -0.35 12.49 -13.81
CA GLU A 106 -1.54 12.55 -14.64
C GLU A 106 -1.18 12.54 -16.11
N TYR A 107 -1.52 11.42 -16.78
CA TYR A 107 -1.32 11.20 -18.19
C TYR A 107 -2.62 10.62 -18.78
N ASP A 108 -2.77 10.65 -20.10
CA ASP A 108 -3.96 10.09 -20.75
C ASP A 108 -4.16 8.61 -20.44
N PHE A 109 -3.06 7.87 -20.26
CA PHE A 109 -3.06 6.43 -20.02
C PHE A 109 -2.79 6.04 -18.56
N MET A 110 -2.55 7.02 -17.68
CA MET A 110 -2.20 6.74 -16.27
C MET A 110 -2.60 7.89 -15.37
N TYR A 111 -3.13 7.55 -14.21
CA TYR A 111 -3.39 8.50 -13.14
C TYR A 111 -2.93 7.90 -11.83
N GLY A 112 -2.06 8.60 -11.12
CA GLY A 112 -1.49 8.12 -9.87
C GLY A 112 -1.46 9.21 -8.81
N ARG A 113 -1.80 8.80 -7.60
CA ARG A 113 -1.69 9.59 -6.37
C ARG A 113 -0.98 8.74 -5.32
N SER A 114 -0.81 9.30 -4.14
CA SER A 114 -0.14 8.60 -3.05
C SER A 114 -0.79 8.90 -1.71
N PHE A 115 -0.49 8.07 -0.72
CA PHE A 115 -0.83 8.31 0.67
C PHE A 115 0.25 7.71 1.57
N GLU A 116 0.35 8.24 2.78
CA GLU A 116 1.09 7.59 3.85
C GLU A 116 0.11 6.93 4.80
N ASP A 117 0.50 5.75 5.31
CA ASP A 117 -0.26 5.13 6.39
C ASP A 117 0.04 5.83 7.73
N PRO A 118 -0.63 5.46 8.84
CA PRO A 118 -0.39 6.12 10.14
C PRO A 118 1.04 6.03 10.66
N ASP A 119 1.83 5.08 10.19
CA ASP A 119 3.24 4.92 10.58
C ASP A 119 4.21 5.62 9.61
N GLY A 120 3.72 6.15 8.49
CA GLY A 120 4.53 6.82 7.49
C GLY A 120 4.96 5.97 6.31
N HIS A 121 4.48 4.72 6.21
CA HIS A 121 4.75 3.89 5.04
C HIS A 121 4.06 4.49 3.82
N LEU A 122 4.82 4.68 2.74
CA LEU A 122 4.34 5.39 1.56
C LEU A 122 3.80 4.42 0.51
N TRP A 123 2.58 4.69 0.09
CA TRP A 123 1.89 3.92 -0.94
C TRP A 123 1.51 4.81 -2.12
N GLY A 124 1.88 4.38 -3.32
CA GLY A 124 1.28 4.89 -4.54
C GLY A 124 0.02 4.10 -4.87
N VAL A 125 -0.96 4.76 -5.44
CA VAL A 125 -2.15 4.13 -5.99
C VAL A 125 -2.36 4.65 -7.40
N MET A 126 -2.51 3.74 -8.37
CA MET A 126 -2.55 4.14 -9.78
C MET A 126 -3.60 3.36 -10.56
N TRP A 127 -4.16 4.06 -11.54
CA TRP A 127 -4.87 3.45 -12.65
C TRP A 127 -3.99 3.54 -13.89
N LEU A 128 -3.92 2.47 -14.64
CA LEU A 128 -3.09 2.39 -15.83
C LEU A 128 -3.87 1.69 -16.94
N ASP A 129 -3.99 2.36 -18.08
CA ASP A 129 -4.49 1.74 -19.30
C ASP A 129 -3.29 1.12 -20.04
N MET A 130 -3.10 -0.17 -19.87
CA MET A 130 -1.93 -0.88 -20.40
C MET A 130 -1.86 -0.80 -21.93
N ALA A 131 -2.98 -0.87 -22.63
CA ALA A 131 -3.00 -0.78 -24.07
C ALA A 131 -2.58 0.61 -24.55
N ALA A 132 -3.14 1.66 -23.94
CA ALA A 132 -2.77 3.03 -24.27
C ALA A 132 -1.32 3.34 -23.88
N ALA A 133 -0.83 2.83 -22.75
CA ALA A 133 0.56 3.01 -22.33
C ALA A 133 1.54 2.35 -23.30
N GLN A 134 1.24 1.15 -23.76
CA GLN A 134 2.05 0.45 -24.76
C GLN A 134 2.10 1.21 -26.08
N SER A 135 0.96 1.71 -26.55
CA SER A 135 0.88 2.52 -27.78
C SER A 135 1.69 3.80 -27.66
N ALA A 136 1.60 4.52 -26.53
CA ALA A 136 2.38 5.72 -26.28
C ALA A 136 3.88 5.43 -26.28
N THR A 137 4.31 4.34 -25.64
CA THR A 137 5.70 3.94 -25.61
C THR A 137 6.22 3.56 -26.99
N ALA A 138 5.42 2.83 -27.79
CA ALA A 138 5.79 2.46 -29.14
C ALA A 138 5.93 3.69 -30.05
N GLN A 139 5.06 4.69 -29.89
CA GLN A 139 5.15 5.95 -30.65
C GLN A 139 6.35 6.81 -30.23
N ALA A 140 6.75 6.74 -28.99
CA ALA A 140 7.89 7.50 -28.46
C ALA A 140 9.24 6.94 -28.91
N SER A 141 9.30 5.69 -29.30
CA SER A 141 10.53 5.02 -29.78
C SER A 141 10.61 5.08 -31.31
#